data_d65416064db564c59789d7d3f676410a
#
_entry.id   d65416064db564c59789d7d3f676410a
#
_cell.length_a   1.000
_cell.length_b   1.000
_cell.length_c   1.000
_cell.angle_alpha   90.00
_cell.angle_beta   90.00
_cell.angle_gamma   90.00
#
_symmetry.space_group_name_H-M   'P 1'
#
loop_
_entity.id
_entity.type
_entity.pdbx_description
1 polymer ?
#
loop_
_entity_poly.entity_id
_entity_poly.type
_entity_poly.pdbx_seq_one_letter_code
_entity_poly.pdbx_strand_id
1 'polypeptide(L)'
;MADAKFTTALSQWTNEYTTLVQRDFDECGVAYSDTEKKCAMSAMTSIFQLMKDSGKDFSQFDSNSIRESVGQAASLQLNANAYPSECYFQTRNKKVGNKYISVVEIGVQGAGNDAILRNFGVDIERVYPVWIVHEGDEFTYPAFKGLELTPPEWVQKSASGKVDKIVYPIQLKDGTVQYLIAERESVKINLFAHIRNNLMNETFGVCENRYKATAEQKAQINAKKEEIYKALNECETLDDMLACEIAKPYISAAWLQSTENMVERKLRNNAIRKYPKDFNAFAKQSFMEMDDVYKASKEEIEEEANSEPFPIDIEAEVVDEQED
;
A
#
# COMPACT_ATOMS: atom_id res chain seq x y z
N MET A 1 -44.17 11.10 -23.79
CA MET A 1 -42.84 11.55 -24.21
C MET A 1 -41.86 11.02 -23.15
N ALA A 2 -40.99 10.07 -23.54
CA ALA A 2 -40.02 9.53 -22.62
C ALA A 2 -38.95 10.62 -22.38
N ASP A 3 -38.76 11.02 -21.14
CA ASP A 3 -37.68 11.93 -20.75
C ASP A 3 -36.33 11.34 -21.20
N ALA A 4 -35.73 11.98 -22.19
CA ALA A 4 -34.36 11.68 -22.59
C ALA A 4 -33.47 11.97 -21.39
N LYS A 5 -33.12 10.94 -20.58
CA LYS A 5 -32.14 11.08 -19.50
C LYS A 5 -30.81 11.52 -20.12
N PHE A 6 -30.43 12.73 -19.84
CA PHE A 6 -29.13 13.29 -20.23
C PHE A 6 -28.05 12.51 -19.48
N THR A 7 -27.41 11.55 -20.16
CA THR A 7 -26.36 10.70 -19.53
C THR A 7 -25.01 11.34 -19.86
N THR A 8 -24.33 11.82 -18.86
CA THR A 8 -22.94 12.33 -19.00
C THR A 8 -21.96 11.18 -19.18
N ALA A 9 -20.80 11.42 -19.80
CA ALA A 9 -19.73 10.43 -19.91
C ALA A 9 -19.35 9.87 -18.53
N LEU A 10 -19.27 10.70 -17.51
CA LEU A 10 -19.01 10.28 -16.13
C LEU A 10 -20.09 9.31 -15.63
N SER A 11 -21.38 9.58 -15.87
CA SER A 11 -22.44 8.69 -15.38
C SER A 11 -22.46 7.34 -16.09
N GLN A 12 -22.11 7.30 -17.38
CA GLN A 12 -21.96 6.07 -18.14
C GLN A 12 -20.82 5.21 -17.57
N TRP A 13 -19.66 5.82 -17.39
CA TRP A 13 -18.48 5.17 -16.81
C TRP A 13 -18.72 4.71 -15.38
N THR A 14 -19.32 5.55 -14.55
CA THR A 14 -19.67 5.17 -13.18
C THR A 14 -20.58 3.93 -13.15
N ASN A 15 -21.62 3.89 -13.99
CA ASN A 15 -22.50 2.74 -14.06
C ASN A 15 -21.80 1.47 -14.57
N GLU A 16 -20.91 1.60 -15.56
CA GLU A 16 -20.14 0.47 -16.09
C GLU A 16 -19.23 -0.13 -15.01
N TYR A 17 -18.36 0.67 -14.42
CA TYR A 17 -17.37 0.19 -13.44
C TYR A 17 -18.00 -0.23 -12.12
N THR A 18 -19.03 0.45 -11.63
CA THR A 18 -19.75 -0.03 -10.42
C THR A 18 -20.46 -1.36 -10.66
N THR A 19 -20.94 -1.64 -11.88
CA THR A 19 -21.51 -2.93 -12.23
C THR A 19 -20.43 -4.03 -12.28
N LEU A 20 -19.25 -3.74 -12.82
CA LEU A 20 -18.12 -4.66 -12.83
C LEU A 20 -17.64 -4.97 -11.40
N VAL A 21 -17.50 -3.96 -10.57
CA VAL A 21 -17.11 -4.11 -9.16
C VAL A 21 -18.16 -4.90 -8.38
N GLN A 22 -19.46 -4.70 -8.65
CA GLN A 22 -20.51 -5.52 -8.03
C GLN A 22 -20.31 -7.01 -8.35
N ARG A 23 -19.95 -7.36 -9.59
CA ARG A 23 -19.64 -8.75 -9.94
C ARG A 23 -18.46 -9.30 -9.16
N ASP A 24 -17.41 -8.48 -8.93
CA ASP A 24 -16.28 -8.90 -8.11
C ASP A 24 -16.70 -9.24 -6.69
N PHE A 25 -17.59 -8.45 -6.10
CA PHE A 25 -18.16 -8.73 -4.78
C PHE A 25 -18.99 -10.02 -4.81
N ASP A 26 -19.85 -10.21 -5.82
CA ASP A 26 -20.69 -11.40 -5.97
C ASP A 26 -19.83 -12.66 -6.16
N GLU A 27 -18.77 -12.60 -6.98
CA GLU A 27 -17.81 -13.69 -7.19
C GLU A 27 -17.05 -14.08 -5.92
N CYS A 28 -16.78 -13.10 -5.03
CA CYS A 28 -16.18 -13.34 -3.72
C CYS A 28 -17.21 -13.77 -2.65
N GLY A 29 -18.50 -13.85 -2.99
CA GLY A 29 -19.57 -14.16 -2.04
C GLY A 29 -19.81 -13.08 -0.99
N VAL A 30 -19.49 -11.83 -1.30
CA VAL A 30 -19.57 -10.67 -0.40
C VAL A 30 -20.71 -9.75 -0.81
N ALA A 31 -21.52 -9.32 0.15
CA ALA A 31 -22.59 -8.37 -0.11
C ALA A 31 -22.02 -6.99 -0.53
N TYR A 32 -22.58 -6.43 -1.60
CA TYR A 32 -22.24 -5.08 -2.07
C TYR A 32 -23.22 -4.06 -1.48
N SER A 33 -22.89 -3.52 -0.31
CA SER A 33 -23.74 -2.61 0.45
C SER A 33 -23.75 -1.18 -0.11
N ASP A 34 -24.61 -0.33 0.44
CA ASP A 34 -24.67 1.09 0.06
C ASP A 34 -23.40 1.85 0.42
N THR A 35 -22.66 1.40 1.44
CA THR A 35 -21.35 1.98 1.80
C THR A 35 -20.31 1.71 0.72
N GLU A 36 -20.18 0.44 0.29
CA GLU A 36 -19.25 0.07 -0.80
C GLU A 36 -19.62 0.76 -2.12
N LYS A 37 -20.93 0.85 -2.44
CA LYS A 37 -21.41 1.60 -3.61
C LYS A 37 -21.03 3.07 -3.57
N LYS A 38 -21.20 3.73 -2.42
CA LYS A 38 -20.80 5.12 -2.22
C LYS A 38 -19.29 5.30 -2.42
N CYS A 39 -18.48 4.39 -1.88
CA CYS A 39 -17.03 4.44 -2.05
C CYS A 39 -16.63 4.21 -3.51
N ALA A 40 -17.23 3.24 -4.21
CA ALA A 40 -17.00 3.03 -5.63
C ALA A 40 -17.34 4.25 -6.49
N MET A 41 -18.48 4.89 -6.22
CA MET A 41 -18.89 6.11 -6.93
C MET A 41 -17.94 7.28 -6.67
N SER A 42 -17.46 7.44 -5.44
CA SER A 42 -16.48 8.47 -5.09
C SER A 42 -15.13 8.24 -5.77
N ALA A 43 -14.69 6.98 -5.82
CA ALA A 43 -13.49 6.57 -6.55
C ALA A 43 -13.60 6.86 -8.05
N MET A 44 -14.71 6.48 -8.68
CA MET A 44 -14.95 6.76 -10.10
C MET A 44 -14.91 8.26 -10.42
N THR A 45 -15.49 9.10 -9.56
CA THR A 45 -15.46 10.55 -9.74
C THR A 45 -14.03 11.08 -9.71
N SER A 46 -13.23 10.63 -8.74
CA SER A 46 -11.84 11.05 -8.59
C SER A 46 -10.94 10.53 -9.72
N ILE A 47 -11.13 9.27 -10.14
CA ILE A 47 -10.39 8.67 -11.27
C ILE A 47 -10.74 9.38 -12.58
N PHE A 48 -12.03 9.66 -12.83
CA PHE A 48 -12.45 10.38 -14.02
C PHE A 48 -11.81 11.78 -14.10
N GLN A 49 -11.76 12.49 -12.98
CA GLN A 49 -11.10 13.80 -12.93
C GLN A 49 -9.58 13.67 -13.16
N LEU A 50 -8.92 12.69 -12.53
CA LEU A 50 -7.50 12.40 -12.73
C LEU A 50 -7.17 12.12 -14.21
N MET A 51 -7.99 11.30 -14.87
CA MET A 51 -7.82 10.98 -16.29
C MET A 51 -7.99 12.21 -17.17
N LYS A 52 -9.02 13.03 -16.89
CA LYS A 52 -9.27 14.29 -17.59
C LYS A 52 -8.09 15.27 -17.44
N ASP A 53 -7.56 15.41 -16.22
CA ASP A 53 -6.45 16.32 -15.91
C ASP A 53 -5.13 15.84 -16.53
N SER A 54 -5.00 14.56 -16.82
CA SER A 54 -3.82 14.00 -17.50
C SER A 54 -3.67 14.45 -18.96
N GLY A 55 -4.73 14.95 -19.58
CA GLY A 55 -4.79 15.32 -21.00
C GLY A 55 -4.69 14.15 -21.99
N LYS A 56 -4.73 12.90 -21.49
CA LYS A 56 -4.67 11.68 -22.29
C LYS A 56 -6.08 11.25 -22.72
N ASP A 57 -6.17 10.58 -23.88
CA ASP A 57 -7.39 9.90 -24.26
C ASP A 57 -7.70 8.75 -23.31
N PHE A 58 -8.97 8.54 -22.98
CA PHE A 58 -9.40 7.50 -22.06
C PHE A 58 -9.05 6.08 -22.52
N SER A 59 -8.96 5.86 -23.81
CA SER A 59 -8.53 4.57 -24.39
C SER A 59 -7.05 4.22 -24.11
N GLN A 60 -6.26 5.18 -23.63
CA GLN A 60 -4.86 4.96 -23.24
C GLN A 60 -4.70 4.44 -21.82
N PHE A 61 -5.81 4.35 -21.07
CA PHE A 61 -5.82 3.80 -19.72
C PHE A 61 -6.23 2.33 -19.73
N ASP A 62 -5.61 1.57 -18.83
CA ASP A 62 -5.95 0.18 -18.60
C ASP A 62 -7.27 0.05 -17.82
N SER A 63 -8.29 -0.48 -18.47
CA SER A 63 -9.62 -0.68 -17.87
C SER A 63 -9.59 -1.60 -16.65
N ASN A 64 -8.70 -2.60 -16.63
CA ASN A 64 -8.56 -3.50 -15.49
C ASN A 64 -8.02 -2.76 -14.27
N SER A 65 -7.00 -1.91 -14.44
CA SER A 65 -6.45 -1.11 -13.33
C SER A 65 -7.47 -0.13 -12.75
N ILE A 66 -8.37 0.42 -13.58
CA ILE A 66 -9.49 1.26 -13.11
C ILE A 66 -10.44 0.42 -12.27
N ARG A 67 -10.89 -0.75 -12.79
CA ARG A 67 -11.78 -1.69 -12.08
C ARG A 67 -11.17 -2.10 -10.73
N GLU A 68 -9.89 -2.50 -10.73
CA GLU A 68 -9.15 -2.88 -9.52
C GLU A 68 -9.10 -1.75 -8.50
N SER A 69 -8.74 -0.53 -8.93
CA SER A 69 -8.67 0.63 -8.04
C SER A 69 -10.03 1.03 -7.45
N VAL A 70 -11.11 0.93 -8.23
CA VAL A 70 -12.48 1.16 -7.75
C VAL A 70 -12.91 0.05 -6.79
N GLY A 71 -12.61 -1.21 -7.10
CA GLY A 71 -12.88 -2.37 -6.26
C GLY A 71 -12.15 -2.28 -4.92
N GLN A 72 -10.88 -1.89 -4.92
CA GLN A 72 -10.08 -1.70 -3.71
C GLN A 72 -10.64 -0.57 -2.84
N ALA A 73 -11.03 0.57 -3.42
CA ALA A 73 -11.68 1.65 -2.68
C ALA A 73 -13.01 1.21 -2.06
N ALA A 74 -13.81 0.45 -2.80
CA ALA A 74 -15.10 -0.06 -2.34
C ALA A 74 -14.91 -1.10 -1.23
N SER A 75 -14.10 -2.14 -1.45
CA SER A 75 -13.92 -3.25 -0.51
C SER A 75 -13.32 -2.80 0.82
N LEU A 76 -12.45 -1.80 0.83
CA LEU A 76 -11.87 -1.18 2.02
C LEU A 76 -12.72 -0.03 2.58
N GLN A 77 -13.87 0.25 1.98
CA GLN A 77 -14.79 1.31 2.37
C GLN A 77 -14.11 2.69 2.46
N LEU A 78 -13.22 3.00 1.50
CA LEU A 78 -12.49 4.24 1.43
C LEU A 78 -13.21 5.28 0.57
N ASN A 79 -13.58 6.40 1.17
CA ASN A 79 -14.29 7.47 0.49
C ASN A 79 -13.31 8.54 -0.03
N ALA A 80 -13.11 8.58 -1.34
CA ALA A 80 -12.25 9.58 -1.98
C ALA A 80 -12.78 11.03 -1.84
N ASN A 81 -14.09 11.20 -1.63
CA ASN A 81 -14.73 12.50 -1.44
C ASN A 81 -14.84 12.92 0.04
N ALA A 82 -14.29 12.13 0.97
CA ALA A 82 -14.21 12.54 2.38
C ALA A 82 -13.28 13.76 2.54
N TYR A 83 -13.47 14.51 3.61
CA TYR A 83 -12.53 15.56 4.00
C TYR A 83 -12.11 15.39 5.46
N PRO A 84 -10.82 15.14 5.72
CA PRO A 84 -9.74 14.88 4.74
C PRO A 84 -9.99 13.61 3.92
N SER A 85 -9.43 13.57 2.69
CA SER A 85 -9.63 12.42 1.79
C SER A 85 -9.04 11.14 2.38
N GLU A 86 -9.76 10.04 2.25
CA GLU A 86 -9.34 8.73 2.78
C GLU A 86 -8.41 7.98 1.82
N CYS A 87 -8.54 8.25 0.51
CA CYS A 87 -7.67 7.67 -0.51
C CYS A 87 -7.39 8.67 -1.64
N TYR A 88 -6.40 8.38 -2.45
CA TYR A 88 -6.05 9.13 -3.65
C TYR A 88 -5.75 8.17 -4.79
N PHE A 89 -5.78 8.69 -6.01
CA PHE A 89 -5.44 7.94 -7.21
C PHE A 89 -4.29 8.60 -7.94
N GLN A 90 -3.46 7.77 -8.57
CA GLN A 90 -2.33 8.22 -9.38
C GLN A 90 -2.24 7.39 -10.65
N THR A 91 -1.59 7.95 -11.68
CA THR A 91 -1.33 7.22 -12.91
C THR A 91 0.13 6.85 -13.02
N ARG A 92 0.41 5.63 -13.51
CA ARG A 92 1.74 5.19 -13.91
C ARG A 92 1.72 4.67 -15.34
N ASN A 93 2.85 4.78 -16.02
CA ASN A 93 3.02 4.15 -17.33
C ASN A 93 3.59 2.75 -17.16
N LYS A 94 2.85 1.75 -17.64
CA LYS A 94 3.29 0.34 -17.68
C LYS A 94 3.55 -0.07 -19.12
N LYS A 95 4.67 -0.74 -19.36
CA LYS A 95 4.97 -1.28 -20.68
C LYS A 95 4.27 -2.62 -20.86
N VAL A 96 3.42 -2.71 -21.89
CA VAL A 96 2.73 -3.96 -22.27
C VAL A 96 3.12 -4.27 -23.71
N GLY A 97 3.96 -5.28 -23.88
CA GLY A 97 4.59 -5.57 -25.18
C GLY A 97 5.45 -4.40 -25.64
N ASN A 98 5.13 -3.82 -26.81
CA ASN A 98 5.83 -2.68 -27.40
C ASN A 98 5.14 -1.32 -27.14
N LYS A 99 4.05 -1.30 -26.38
CA LYS A 99 3.29 -0.08 -26.11
C LYS A 99 3.34 0.27 -24.61
N TYR A 100 3.25 1.57 -24.32
CA TYR A 100 3.01 2.05 -22.95
C TYR A 100 1.52 2.28 -22.78
N ILE A 101 0.98 1.75 -21.69
CA ILE A 101 -0.40 1.98 -21.26
C ILE A 101 -0.37 2.66 -19.89
N SER A 102 -1.30 3.56 -19.65
CA SER A 102 -1.45 4.22 -18.33
C SER A 102 -2.29 3.33 -17.43
N VAL A 103 -1.74 2.96 -16.27
CA VAL A 103 -2.46 2.25 -15.22
C VAL A 103 -2.85 3.22 -14.12
N VAL A 104 -4.00 2.99 -13.51
CA VAL A 104 -4.48 3.74 -12.33
C VAL A 104 -4.14 2.93 -11.09
N GLU A 105 -3.62 3.59 -10.07
CA GLU A 105 -3.30 2.98 -8.78
C GLU A 105 -3.94 3.81 -7.67
N ILE A 106 -4.48 3.13 -6.66
CA ILE A 106 -5.00 3.75 -5.45
C ILE A 106 -3.93 3.79 -4.37
N GLY A 107 -3.94 4.84 -3.54
CA GLY A 107 -3.15 4.92 -2.32
C GLY A 107 -4.00 5.35 -1.13
N VAL A 108 -3.70 4.83 0.06
CA VAL A 108 -4.39 5.18 1.31
C VAL A 108 -3.77 6.43 1.91
N GLN A 109 -4.61 7.39 2.28
CA GLN A 109 -4.22 8.58 3.06
C GLN A 109 -4.22 8.27 4.58
N GLY A 110 -3.72 9.19 5.40
CA GLY A 110 -3.78 9.04 6.86
C GLY A 110 -5.20 8.82 7.38
N ALA A 111 -6.17 9.62 6.90
CA ALA A 111 -7.58 9.47 7.24
C ALA A 111 -8.18 8.12 6.76
N GLY A 112 -7.63 7.55 5.67
CA GLY A 112 -8.03 6.23 5.20
C GLY A 112 -7.58 5.11 6.13
N ASN A 113 -6.40 5.22 6.72
CA ASN A 113 -5.97 4.29 7.76
C ASN A 113 -6.92 4.32 8.97
N ASP A 114 -7.35 5.52 9.39
CA ASP A 114 -8.31 5.69 10.47
C ASP A 114 -9.67 5.05 10.10
N ALA A 115 -10.11 5.21 8.84
CA ALA A 115 -11.33 4.61 8.32
C ALA A 115 -11.26 3.07 8.30
N ILE A 116 -10.15 2.50 7.82
CA ILE A 116 -9.93 1.04 7.83
C ILE A 116 -9.97 0.50 9.26
N LEU A 117 -9.30 1.14 10.20
CA LEU A 117 -9.32 0.73 11.60
C LEU A 117 -10.74 0.78 12.18
N ARG A 118 -11.48 1.85 11.92
CA ARG A 118 -12.85 2.04 12.40
C ARG A 118 -13.82 1.02 11.80
N ASN A 119 -13.69 0.71 10.50
CA ASN A 119 -14.66 -0.10 9.79
C ASN A 119 -14.40 -1.61 9.94
N PHE A 120 -13.15 -2.02 10.16
CA PHE A 120 -12.75 -3.43 10.17
C PHE A 120 -12.06 -3.87 11.47
N GLY A 121 -11.75 -2.97 12.40
CA GLY A 121 -11.10 -3.33 13.65
C GLY A 121 -12.00 -4.21 14.53
N VAL A 122 -11.46 -5.37 14.98
CA VAL A 122 -12.20 -6.30 15.83
C VAL A 122 -12.50 -5.67 17.19
N ASP A 123 -13.77 -5.73 17.59
CA ASP A 123 -14.26 -5.20 18.88
C ASP A 123 -14.03 -3.72 19.14
N ILE A 124 -13.72 -2.94 18.11
CA ILE A 124 -13.61 -1.48 18.23
C ILE A 124 -15.00 -0.88 18.31
N GLU A 125 -15.25 -0.10 19.37
CA GLU A 125 -16.41 0.77 19.50
C GLU A 125 -16.12 2.15 18.93
N ARG A 126 -14.92 2.69 19.24
CA ARG A 126 -14.53 4.04 18.82
C ARG A 126 -13.04 4.20 18.60
N VAL A 127 -12.67 4.85 17.49
CA VAL A 127 -11.31 5.36 17.24
C VAL A 127 -11.30 6.84 17.59
N TYR A 128 -10.47 7.23 18.55
CA TYR A 128 -10.26 8.62 18.92
C TYR A 128 -9.28 9.32 17.98
N PRO A 129 -9.22 10.66 17.98
CA PRO A 129 -8.22 11.39 17.23
C PRO A 129 -6.81 10.91 17.55
N VAL A 130 -6.02 10.70 16.49
CA VAL A 130 -4.63 10.27 16.62
C VAL A 130 -3.77 11.35 17.26
N TRP A 131 -2.86 10.94 18.15
CA TRP A 131 -1.83 11.82 18.70
C TRP A 131 -0.61 11.77 17.80
N ILE A 132 -0.13 12.94 17.38
CA ILE A 132 1.08 13.11 16.61
C ILE A 132 2.11 13.71 17.54
N VAL A 133 2.97 12.86 18.10
CA VAL A 133 3.98 13.23 19.06
C VAL A 133 5.24 13.66 18.30
N HIS A 134 5.70 14.87 18.52
CA HIS A 134 6.90 15.41 17.88
C HIS A 134 8.14 15.29 18.78
N GLU A 135 9.30 15.33 18.15
CA GLU A 135 10.57 15.40 18.87
C GLU A 135 10.57 16.62 19.82
N GLY A 136 10.90 16.37 21.10
CA GLY A 136 10.87 17.38 22.15
C GLY A 136 9.56 17.48 22.95
N ASP A 137 8.50 16.79 22.53
CA ASP A 137 7.30 16.63 23.35
C ASP A 137 7.59 15.75 24.57
N GLU A 138 6.87 15.98 25.66
CA GLU A 138 6.91 15.07 26.81
C GLU A 138 5.95 13.91 26.57
N PHE A 139 6.47 12.69 26.62
CA PHE A 139 5.65 11.50 26.44
C PHE A 139 6.02 10.41 27.44
N THR A 140 5.01 9.89 28.13
CA THR A 140 5.13 8.74 29.04
C THR A 140 4.39 7.56 28.44
N TYR A 141 5.09 6.43 28.32
CA TYR A 141 4.48 5.20 27.79
C TYR A 141 3.45 4.60 28.76
N PRO A 142 2.44 3.92 28.22
CA PRO A 142 1.54 3.13 29.04
C PRO A 142 2.32 2.04 29.79
N ALA A 143 1.97 1.82 31.05
CA ALA A 143 2.56 0.79 31.88
C ALA A 143 1.54 -0.29 32.24
N PHE A 144 1.97 -1.54 32.13
CA PHE A 144 1.14 -2.68 32.51
C PHE A 144 1.42 -3.06 33.98
N LYS A 145 0.35 -3.08 34.80
CA LYS A 145 0.37 -3.53 36.20
C LYS A 145 -0.54 -4.76 36.34
N GLY A 146 -0.03 -5.92 35.97
CA GLY A 146 -0.86 -7.12 35.83
C GLY A 146 -1.82 -6.98 34.64
N LEU A 147 -3.11 -6.98 34.88
CA LEU A 147 -4.14 -6.76 33.86
C LEU A 147 -4.53 -5.28 33.69
N GLU A 148 -4.09 -4.42 34.61
CA GLU A 148 -4.35 -2.99 34.54
C GLU A 148 -3.34 -2.29 33.64
N LEU A 149 -3.83 -1.39 32.79
CA LEU A 149 -3.04 -0.55 31.92
C LEU A 149 -3.14 0.90 32.41
N THR A 150 -1.99 1.53 32.73
CA THR A 150 -1.97 2.98 32.93
C THR A 150 -1.98 3.65 31.57
N PRO A 151 -2.83 4.69 31.36
CA PRO A 151 -2.82 5.42 30.09
C PRO A 151 -1.48 6.12 29.86
N PRO A 152 -1.07 6.34 28.60
CA PRO A 152 0.06 7.18 28.30
C PRO A 152 -0.26 8.64 28.60
N GLU A 153 0.76 9.43 28.90
CA GLU A 153 0.64 10.87 29.05
C GLU A 153 1.41 11.57 27.94
N TRP A 154 0.82 12.62 27.37
CA TRP A 154 1.44 13.44 26.33
C TRP A 154 1.22 14.91 26.59
N VAL A 155 2.33 15.67 26.66
CA VAL A 155 2.31 17.12 26.74
C VAL A 155 2.97 17.68 25.49
N GLN A 156 2.14 18.24 24.62
CA GLN A 156 2.60 18.82 23.37
C GLN A 156 3.41 20.10 23.65
N LYS A 157 4.66 20.14 23.17
CA LYS A 157 5.53 21.32 23.26
C LYS A 157 5.57 22.07 21.93
N SER A 158 5.41 21.35 20.81
CA SER A 158 5.40 21.92 19.46
C SER A 158 4.27 21.30 18.63
N ALA A 159 3.70 22.09 17.73
CA ALA A 159 2.76 21.62 16.72
C ALA A 159 3.44 21.26 15.39
N SER A 160 4.77 21.34 15.32
CA SER A 160 5.53 21.10 14.10
C SER A 160 6.91 20.53 14.44
N GLY A 161 7.58 19.97 13.46
CA GLY A 161 8.90 19.38 13.61
C GLY A 161 8.89 17.89 13.24
N LYS A 162 9.95 17.18 13.61
CA LYS A 162 10.06 15.75 13.37
C LYS A 162 8.99 14.99 14.13
N VAL A 163 8.25 14.13 13.44
CA VAL A 163 7.30 13.20 14.06
C VAL A 163 8.09 12.06 14.68
N ASP A 164 8.01 11.91 15.99
CA ASP A 164 8.69 10.87 16.76
C ASP A 164 7.84 9.60 16.85
N LYS A 165 6.57 9.75 17.20
CA LYS A 165 5.63 8.62 17.28
C LYS A 165 4.19 9.03 17.04
N ILE A 166 3.39 8.03 16.81
CA ILE A 166 1.93 8.18 16.68
C ILE A 166 1.26 7.26 17.68
N VAL A 167 0.21 7.76 18.31
CA VAL A 167 -0.62 7.01 19.25
C VAL A 167 -2.08 7.05 18.79
N TYR A 168 -2.69 5.87 18.62
CA TYR A 168 -4.13 5.71 18.42
C TYR A 168 -4.78 5.26 19.73
N PRO A 169 -5.49 6.13 20.43
CA PRO A 169 -6.41 5.69 21.47
C PRO A 169 -7.64 5.06 20.82
N ILE A 170 -7.95 3.82 21.17
CA ILE A 170 -9.13 3.10 20.70
C ILE A 170 -9.93 2.61 21.89
N GLN A 171 -11.26 2.74 21.82
CA GLN A 171 -12.16 2.18 22.80
C GLN A 171 -12.75 0.89 22.25
N LEU A 172 -12.69 -0.17 23.05
CA LEU A 172 -13.30 -1.45 22.73
C LEU A 172 -14.74 -1.50 23.20
N LYS A 173 -15.52 -2.44 22.67
CA LYS A 173 -16.94 -2.65 23.03
C LYS A 173 -17.17 -2.96 24.50
N ASP A 174 -16.16 -3.50 25.19
CA ASP A 174 -16.20 -3.73 26.65
C ASP A 174 -15.91 -2.48 27.48
N GLY A 175 -15.67 -1.33 26.83
CA GLY A 175 -15.38 -0.04 27.44
C GLY A 175 -13.91 0.18 27.77
N THR A 176 -13.04 -0.82 27.58
CA THR A 176 -11.59 -0.64 27.78
C THR A 176 -10.98 0.26 26.70
N VAL A 177 -9.92 0.99 27.06
CA VAL A 177 -9.18 1.82 26.10
C VAL A 177 -7.79 1.22 25.87
N GLN A 178 -7.44 1.01 24.60
CA GLN A 178 -6.13 0.58 24.18
C GLN A 178 -5.41 1.69 23.40
N TYR A 179 -4.08 1.63 23.39
CA TYR A 179 -3.24 2.62 22.73
C TYR A 179 -2.31 1.90 21.75
N LEU A 180 -2.56 2.11 20.44
CA LEU A 180 -1.69 1.57 19.39
C LEU A 180 -0.58 2.58 19.12
N ILE A 181 0.66 2.20 19.38
CA ILE A 181 1.82 3.10 19.28
C ILE A 181 2.72 2.60 18.15
N ALA A 182 3.14 3.52 17.29
CA ALA A 182 4.20 3.31 16.31
C ALA A 182 5.24 4.40 16.42
N GLU A 183 6.51 4.01 16.41
CA GLU A 183 7.66 4.89 16.56
C GLU A 183 8.33 5.16 15.22
N ARG A 184 9.00 6.33 15.08
CA ARG A 184 9.68 6.79 13.87
C ARG A 184 10.55 5.71 13.24
N GLU A 185 11.31 4.98 14.03
CA GLU A 185 12.22 3.96 13.54
C GLU A 185 11.52 2.76 12.89
N SER A 186 10.24 2.52 13.21
CA SER A 186 9.44 1.50 12.53
C SER A 186 9.22 1.80 11.04
N VAL A 187 9.44 3.04 10.60
CA VAL A 187 9.29 3.48 9.21
C VAL A 187 10.48 3.07 8.34
N LYS A 188 11.63 2.69 8.94
CA LYS A 188 12.81 2.21 8.21
C LYS A 188 12.44 1.08 7.22
N ILE A 189 11.63 0.15 7.65
CA ILE A 189 11.19 -0.98 6.79
C ILE A 189 10.40 -0.48 5.56
N ASN A 190 9.59 0.57 5.71
CA ASN A 190 8.81 1.13 4.60
C ASN A 190 9.71 1.88 3.61
N LEU A 191 10.71 2.62 4.10
CA LEU A 191 11.68 3.32 3.25
C LEU A 191 12.57 2.31 2.51
N PHE A 192 13.02 1.26 3.19
CA PHE A 192 13.80 0.17 2.57
C PHE A 192 13.00 -0.50 1.44
N ALA A 193 11.75 -0.89 1.71
CA ALA A 193 10.87 -1.47 0.70
C ALA A 193 10.65 -0.52 -0.49
N HIS A 194 10.48 0.79 -0.23
CA HIS A 194 10.36 1.80 -1.28
C HIS A 194 11.60 1.87 -2.19
N ILE A 195 12.81 1.91 -1.58
CA ILE A 195 14.08 1.95 -2.32
C ILE A 195 14.25 0.66 -3.13
N ARG A 196 13.93 -0.50 -2.54
CA ARG A 196 13.99 -1.80 -3.20
C ARG A 196 13.10 -1.85 -4.45
N ASN A 197 11.87 -1.37 -4.35
CA ASN A 197 10.95 -1.29 -5.48
C ASN A 197 11.48 -0.38 -6.60
N ASN A 198 12.11 0.74 -6.26
CA ASN A 198 12.73 1.63 -7.25
C ASN A 198 13.98 1.02 -7.90
N LEU A 199 14.70 0.16 -7.18
CA LEU A 199 15.85 -0.58 -7.68
C LEU A 199 15.48 -1.81 -8.52
N MET A 200 14.24 -2.27 -8.51
CA MET A 200 13.82 -3.52 -9.15
C MET A 200 14.29 -3.62 -10.60
N ASN A 201 14.02 -2.60 -11.41
CA ASN A 201 14.38 -2.56 -12.84
C ASN A 201 15.67 -1.79 -13.13
N GLU A 202 16.41 -1.36 -12.09
CA GLU A 202 17.65 -0.60 -12.26
C GLU A 202 18.76 -1.47 -12.85
N THR A 203 19.44 -0.95 -13.86
CA THR A 203 20.54 -1.65 -14.55
C THR A 203 21.91 -1.02 -14.28
N PHE A 204 21.96 0.13 -13.61
CA PHE A 204 23.18 0.91 -13.34
C PHE A 204 24.01 1.19 -14.59
N GLY A 205 23.38 1.20 -15.78
CA GLY A 205 24.06 1.37 -17.05
C GLY A 205 24.85 0.14 -17.55
N VAL A 206 24.76 -0.99 -16.85
CA VAL A 206 25.45 -2.25 -17.24
C VAL A 206 24.84 -2.85 -18.51
N CYS A 207 23.54 -2.68 -18.71
CA CYS A 207 22.83 -3.10 -19.92
C CYS A 207 21.62 -2.18 -20.18
N GLU A 208 21.16 -2.16 -21.44
CA GLU A 208 19.98 -1.36 -21.80
C GLU A 208 18.66 -1.96 -21.28
N ASN A 209 18.63 -3.28 -21.09
CA ASN A 209 17.41 -3.98 -20.68
C ASN A 209 17.76 -5.17 -19.76
N ARG A 210 17.31 -5.13 -18.51
CA ARG A 210 17.51 -6.17 -17.50
C ARG A 210 17.09 -7.57 -17.99
N TYR A 211 15.97 -7.67 -18.72
CA TYR A 211 15.44 -8.95 -19.18
C TYR A 211 16.30 -9.61 -20.28
N LYS A 212 17.16 -8.82 -20.94
CA LYS A 212 18.11 -9.30 -21.96
C LYS A 212 19.55 -9.37 -21.44
N ALA A 213 19.78 -9.09 -20.18
CA ALA A 213 21.09 -9.08 -19.55
C ALA A 213 21.69 -10.50 -19.53
N THR A 214 23.00 -10.60 -19.83
CA THR A 214 23.75 -11.84 -19.65
C THR A 214 23.87 -12.21 -18.15
N ALA A 215 24.28 -13.46 -17.86
CA ALA A 215 24.49 -13.88 -16.47
C ALA A 215 25.54 -13.01 -15.75
N GLU A 216 26.62 -12.62 -16.45
CA GLU A 216 27.64 -11.72 -15.91
C GLU A 216 27.08 -10.32 -15.62
N GLN A 217 26.28 -9.76 -16.55
CA GLN A 217 25.63 -8.46 -16.35
C GLN A 217 24.64 -8.49 -15.19
N LYS A 218 23.86 -9.57 -15.05
CA LYS A 218 22.97 -9.77 -13.91
C LYS A 218 23.74 -9.82 -12.59
N ALA A 219 24.85 -10.56 -12.55
CA ALA A 219 25.71 -10.62 -11.35
C ALA A 219 26.26 -9.23 -10.97
N GLN A 220 26.70 -8.42 -11.94
CA GLN A 220 27.16 -7.06 -11.69
C GLN A 220 26.04 -6.13 -11.17
N ILE A 221 24.83 -6.24 -11.75
CA ILE A 221 23.66 -5.47 -11.31
C ILE A 221 23.29 -5.85 -9.87
N ASN A 222 23.24 -7.16 -9.57
CA ASN A 222 22.92 -7.64 -8.23
C ASN A 222 23.96 -7.21 -7.20
N ALA A 223 25.26 -7.30 -7.54
CA ALA A 223 26.33 -6.83 -6.66
C ALA A 223 26.17 -5.34 -6.27
N LYS A 224 25.80 -4.48 -7.23
CA LYS A 224 25.53 -3.06 -6.95
C LYS A 224 24.28 -2.85 -6.08
N LYS A 225 23.24 -3.65 -6.28
CA LYS A 225 22.04 -3.61 -5.42
C LYS A 225 22.39 -4.02 -3.99
N GLU A 226 23.15 -5.10 -3.83
CA GLU A 226 23.59 -5.58 -2.52
C GLU A 226 24.45 -4.55 -1.77
N GLU A 227 25.30 -3.81 -2.49
CA GLU A 227 26.07 -2.70 -1.91
C GLU A 227 25.15 -1.63 -1.30
N ILE A 228 24.10 -1.25 -2.04
CA ILE A 228 23.09 -0.28 -1.55
C ILE A 228 22.32 -0.85 -0.35
N TYR A 229 21.86 -2.11 -0.43
CA TYR A 229 21.13 -2.74 0.67
C TYR A 229 21.99 -2.87 1.93
N LYS A 230 23.26 -3.22 1.77
CA LYS A 230 24.20 -3.28 2.88
C LYS A 230 24.36 -1.92 3.56
N ALA A 231 24.58 -0.85 2.79
CA ALA A 231 24.69 0.50 3.33
C ALA A 231 23.40 0.94 4.06
N LEU A 232 22.22 0.59 3.53
CA LEU A 232 20.95 0.90 4.20
C LEU A 232 20.77 0.10 5.49
N ASN A 233 21.23 -1.15 5.55
CA ASN A 233 21.17 -1.99 6.74
C ASN A 233 22.15 -1.52 7.84
N GLU A 234 23.24 -0.82 7.47
CA GLU A 234 24.20 -0.24 8.40
C GLU A 234 23.68 1.09 9.01
N CYS A 235 22.62 1.68 8.44
CA CYS A 235 22.01 2.90 8.99
C CYS A 235 21.29 2.61 10.31
N GLU A 236 21.63 3.33 11.38
CA GLU A 236 21.01 3.15 12.70
C GLU A 236 19.62 3.76 12.76
N THR A 237 19.42 4.93 12.17
CA THR A 237 18.16 5.67 12.22
C THR A 237 17.51 5.82 10.85
N LEU A 238 16.20 6.19 10.82
CA LEU A 238 15.49 6.55 9.60
C LEU A 238 16.14 7.75 8.91
N ASP A 239 16.62 8.72 9.70
CA ASP A 239 17.26 9.93 9.17
C ASP A 239 18.61 9.60 8.50
N ASP A 240 19.37 8.63 9.03
CA ASP A 240 20.59 8.12 8.38
C ASP A 240 20.27 7.45 7.04
N MET A 241 19.19 6.68 6.97
CA MET A 241 18.75 6.07 5.71
C MET A 241 18.36 7.12 4.66
N LEU A 242 17.68 8.19 5.08
CA LEU A 242 17.31 9.31 4.20
C LEU A 242 18.52 10.09 3.72
N ALA A 243 19.59 10.14 4.52
CA ALA A 243 20.84 10.80 4.22
C ALA A 243 21.84 9.91 3.46
N CYS A 244 21.58 8.62 3.29
CA CYS A 244 22.47 7.67 2.64
C CYS A 244 22.70 8.03 1.17
N GLU A 245 23.87 8.56 0.83
CA GLU A 245 24.20 9.13 -0.49
C GLU A 245 24.04 8.13 -1.64
N ILE A 246 24.42 6.85 -1.44
CA ILE A 246 24.32 5.83 -2.50
C ILE A 246 22.87 5.38 -2.74
N ALA A 247 21.99 5.53 -1.76
CA ALA A 247 20.58 5.18 -1.86
C ALA A 247 19.70 6.36 -2.30
N LYS A 248 20.17 7.60 -2.10
CA LYS A 248 19.42 8.84 -2.34
C LYS A 248 18.82 8.97 -3.75
N PRO A 249 19.48 8.54 -4.85
CA PRO A 249 18.89 8.56 -6.20
C PRO A 249 17.62 7.70 -6.32
N TYR A 250 17.44 6.74 -5.42
CA TYR A 250 16.31 5.79 -5.41
C TYR A 250 15.24 6.14 -4.39
N ILE A 251 15.38 7.29 -3.72
CA ILE A 251 14.39 7.85 -2.79
C ILE A 251 13.54 8.85 -3.57
N SER A 252 12.21 8.68 -3.58
CA SER A 252 11.33 9.60 -4.31
C SER A 252 11.29 11.00 -3.69
N ALA A 253 10.95 11.99 -4.52
CA ALA A 253 10.80 13.38 -4.08
C ALA A 253 9.83 13.55 -2.91
N ALA A 254 8.77 12.73 -2.83
CA ALA A 254 7.82 12.76 -1.73
C ALA A 254 8.50 12.48 -0.36
N TRP A 255 9.43 11.52 -0.32
CA TRP A 255 10.20 11.22 0.88
C TRP A 255 11.22 12.32 1.24
N LEU A 256 11.83 12.96 0.25
CA LEU A 256 12.88 13.97 0.46
C LEU A 256 12.31 15.35 0.72
N GLN A 257 11.18 15.73 0.07
CA GLN A 257 10.62 17.08 0.15
C GLN A 257 9.52 17.22 1.20
N SER A 258 8.83 16.11 1.51
CA SER A 258 7.71 16.06 2.45
C SER A 258 7.90 14.92 3.45
N THR A 259 9.11 14.81 4.00
CA THR A 259 9.54 13.71 4.87
C THR A 259 8.57 13.46 6.02
N GLU A 260 8.21 14.49 6.77
CA GLU A 260 7.37 14.32 7.96
C GLU A 260 5.93 13.88 7.60
N ASN A 261 5.38 14.36 6.50
CA ASN A 261 4.08 13.87 6.01
C ASN A 261 4.14 12.39 5.59
N MET A 262 5.26 11.97 4.99
CA MET A 262 5.46 10.56 4.64
C MET A 262 5.65 9.69 5.89
N VAL A 263 6.45 10.16 6.84
CA VAL A 263 6.67 9.49 8.13
C VAL A 263 5.34 9.34 8.88
N GLU A 264 4.57 10.44 9.05
CA GLU A 264 3.25 10.38 9.69
C GLU A 264 2.34 9.35 9.02
N ARG A 265 2.24 9.37 7.69
CA ARG A 265 1.40 8.42 6.93
C ARG A 265 1.84 6.98 7.17
N LYS A 266 3.15 6.70 7.17
CA LYS A 266 3.66 5.34 7.40
C LYS A 266 3.51 4.91 8.85
N LEU A 267 3.70 5.81 9.82
CA LEU A 267 3.44 5.54 11.23
C LEU A 267 1.97 5.20 11.48
N ARG A 268 1.03 5.93 10.88
CA ARG A 268 -0.40 5.61 10.97
C ARG A 268 -0.68 4.19 10.47
N ASN A 269 -0.13 3.82 9.32
CA ASN A 269 -0.26 2.47 8.81
C ASN A 269 0.38 1.43 9.74
N ASN A 270 1.61 1.67 10.21
CA ASN A 270 2.34 0.74 11.07
C ASN A 270 1.65 0.52 12.43
N ALA A 271 1.07 1.59 13.01
CA ALA A 271 0.34 1.52 14.27
C ALA A 271 -0.87 0.59 14.17
N ILE A 272 -1.66 0.71 13.09
CA ILE A 272 -2.89 -0.06 12.94
C ILE A 272 -2.66 -1.43 12.29
N ARG A 273 -1.53 -1.65 11.63
CA ARG A 273 -1.27 -2.85 10.81
C ARG A 273 -1.43 -4.14 11.60
N LYS A 274 -0.90 -4.19 12.81
CA LYS A 274 -0.92 -5.38 13.68
C LYS A 274 -2.24 -5.58 14.42
N TYR A 275 -3.10 -4.57 14.43
CA TYR A 275 -4.40 -4.69 15.09
C TYR A 275 -5.30 -5.67 14.31
N PRO A 276 -5.98 -6.62 14.99
CA PRO A 276 -6.85 -7.57 14.35
C PRO A 276 -7.98 -6.87 13.57
N LYS A 277 -8.22 -7.31 12.34
CA LYS A 277 -9.28 -6.79 11.47
C LYS A 277 -10.11 -7.93 10.93
N ASP A 278 -11.42 -7.75 10.96
CA ASP A 278 -12.39 -8.68 10.38
C ASP A 278 -12.69 -8.25 8.92
N PHE A 279 -11.82 -8.69 8.03
CA PHE A 279 -11.97 -8.45 6.61
C PHE A 279 -12.73 -9.60 5.94
N ASN A 280 -13.65 -9.27 5.04
CA ASN A 280 -14.07 -10.24 4.03
C ASN A 280 -12.91 -10.57 3.06
N ALA A 281 -13.10 -11.60 2.22
CA ALA A 281 -12.02 -12.08 1.32
C ALA A 281 -11.50 -10.98 0.39
N PHE A 282 -12.40 -10.17 -0.19
CA PHE A 282 -12.03 -9.11 -1.11
C PHE A 282 -11.29 -7.96 -0.41
N ALA A 283 -11.80 -7.50 0.74
CA ALA A 283 -11.13 -6.46 1.53
C ALA A 283 -9.74 -6.89 2.02
N LYS A 284 -9.59 -8.17 2.42
CA LYS A 284 -8.30 -8.73 2.83
C LYS A 284 -7.29 -8.69 1.68
N GLN A 285 -7.68 -9.16 0.49
CA GLN A 285 -6.83 -9.13 -0.68
C GLN A 285 -6.42 -7.68 -1.02
N SER A 286 -7.40 -6.77 -1.10
CA SER A 286 -7.15 -5.35 -1.38
C SER A 286 -6.19 -4.70 -0.38
N PHE A 287 -6.36 -4.99 0.92
CA PHE A 287 -5.49 -4.46 1.96
C PHE A 287 -4.04 -4.94 1.82
N MET A 288 -3.85 -6.22 1.52
CA MET A 288 -2.52 -6.80 1.31
C MET A 288 -1.85 -6.24 0.06
N GLU A 289 -2.58 -6.10 -1.04
CA GLU A 289 -2.06 -5.55 -2.31
C GLU A 289 -1.65 -4.07 -2.21
N MET A 290 -2.20 -3.33 -1.26
CA MET A 290 -1.83 -1.93 -1.02
C MET A 290 -0.67 -1.76 -0.03
N ASP A 291 -0.21 -2.83 0.62
CA ASP A 291 0.91 -2.80 1.56
C ASP A 291 2.25 -2.88 0.82
N ASP A 292 3.04 -1.81 0.87
CA ASP A 292 4.33 -1.73 0.20
C ASP A 292 5.33 -2.80 0.67
N VAL A 293 5.26 -3.20 1.95
CA VAL A 293 6.13 -4.23 2.51
C VAL A 293 5.76 -5.61 1.97
N TYR A 294 4.45 -5.88 1.88
CA TYR A 294 3.96 -7.14 1.30
C TYR A 294 4.32 -7.25 -0.19
N LYS A 295 4.15 -6.16 -0.95
CA LYS A 295 4.56 -6.11 -2.37
C LYS A 295 6.04 -6.40 -2.53
N ALA A 296 6.90 -5.74 -1.77
CA ALA A 296 8.34 -5.95 -1.84
C ALA A 296 8.74 -7.40 -1.51
N SER A 297 8.11 -7.99 -0.48
CA SER A 297 8.38 -9.39 -0.10
C SER A 297 7.89 -10.38 -1.16
N LYS A 298 6.73 -10.13 -1.78
CA LYS A 298 6.20 -10.98 -2.86
C LYS A 298 7.11 -10.95 -4.09
N GLU A 299 7.56 -9.77 -4.49
CA GLU A 299 8.45 -9.60 -5.62
C GLU A 299 9.81 -10.29 -5.38
N GLU A 300 10.32 -10.28 -4.13
CA GLU A 300 11.53 -11.01 -3.75
C GLU A 300 11.37 -12.51 -3.92
N ILE A 301 10.27 -13.07 -3.41
CA ILE A 301 9.97 -14.50 -3.55
C ILE A 301 9.84 -14.88 -5.02
N GLU A 302 9.18 -14.08 -5.86
CA GLU A 302 9.04 -14.33 -7.28
C GLU A 302 10.39 -14.24 -8.02
N GLU A 303 11.28 -13.33 -7.63
CA GLU A 303 12.63 -13.24 -8.21
C GLU A 303 13.50 -14.43 -7.80
N GLU A 304 13.46 -14.86 -6.55
CA GLU A 304 14.22 -16.02 -6.06
C GLU A 304 13.69 -17.33 -6.63
N ALA A 305 12.37 -17.52 -6.71
CA ALA A 305 11.76 -18.71 -7.29
C ALA A 305 12.09 -18.89 -8.78
N ASN A 306 12.38 -17.80 -9.52
CA ASN A 306 12.77 -17.85 -10.91
C ASN A 306 14.30 -17.89 -11.14
N SER A 307 15.11 -17.84 -10.07
CA SER A 307 16.57 -17.78 -10.15
C SER A 307 17.25 -19.14 -10.16
N GLU A 308 16.61 -20.19 -9.64
CA GLU A 308 17.11 -21.56 -9.68
C GLU A 308 16.19 -22.46 -10.50
N PRO A 309 16.68 -23.04 -11.63
CA PRO A 309 15.94 -24.12 -12.29
C PRO A 309 15.90 -25.30 -11.33
N PHE A 310 14.72 -25.76 -10.94
CA PHE A 310 14.57 -27.02 -10.24
C PHE A 310 15.24 -28.11 -11.09
N PRO A 311 16.20 -28.86 -10.58
CA PRO A 311 16.66 -30.06 -11.25
C PRO A 311 15.50 -31.08 -11.20
N ILE A 312 14.81 -31.22 -12.33
CA ILE A 312 13.85 -32.28 -12.52
C ILE A 312 14.67 -33.52 -12.91
N ASP A 313 15.27 -34.19 -11.95
CA ASP A 313 15.72 -35.55 -12.10
C ASP A 313 14.48 -36.46 -11.98
N ILE A 314 13.75 -36.58 -13.08
CA ILE A 314 12.80 -37.68 -13.26
C ILE A 314 13.60 -38.79 -13.94
N GLU A 315 14.27 -39.63 -13.18
CA GLU A 315 14.59 -40.98 -13.63
C GLU A 315 13.26 -41.74 -13.68
N ALA A 316 12.68 -41.82 -14.87
CA ALA A 316 11.57 -42.72 -15.14
C ALA A 316 12.14 -44.16 -15.11
N GLU A 317 11.94 -44.89 -13.99
CA GLU A 317 12.07 -46.34 -13.99
C GLU A 317 10.99 -46.91 -14.93
N VAL A 318 11.44 -47.42 -16.06
CA VAL A 318 10.62 -48.23 -16.96
C VAL A 318 10.39 -49.57 -16.25
N VAL A 319 9.22 -49.78 -15.69
CA VAL A 319 8.76 -51.07 -15.22
C VAL A 319 8.38 -51.88 -16.44
N ASP A 320 9.24 -52.84 -16.84
CA ASP A 320 8.88 -53.88 -17.82
C ASP A 320 7.78 -54.76 -17.20
N GLU A 321 6.56 -54.58 -17.68
CA GLU A 321 5.51 -55.60 -17.45
C GLU A 321 5.89 -56.83 -18.27
N GLN A 322 6.36 -57.87 -17.58
CA GLN A 322 6.38 -59.22 -18.14
C GLN A 322 4.97 -59.80 -18.00
N GLU A 323 4.36 -60.10 -19.14
CA GLU A 323 3.22 -61.00 -19.29
C GLU A 323 3.56 -62.40 -18.76
N ASP A 324 2.64 -62.96 -17.95
CA ASP A 324 2.34 -64.35 -17.82
C ASP A 324 0.81 -64.55 -17.66
#